data_8cc4996039bc958088694491fc178fd6
#
_entry.id   8cc4996039bc958088694491fc178fd6
#
_cell.length_a   1.000
_cell.length_b   1.000
_cell.length_c   1.000
_cell.angle_alpha   90.00
_cell.angle_beta   90.00
_cell.angle_gamma   90.00
#
_symmetry.space_group_name_H-M   'P 1'
#
loop_
_entity.id
_entity.type
_entity.pdbx_description
1 polymer ?
#
loop_
_entity_poly.entity_id
_entity_poly.type
_entity_poly.pdbx_seq_one_letter_code
_entity_poly.pdbx_strand_id
1 'polypeptide(L)'
;MEIRKKCWPDMFELVRTGRKNTDLRLADFSIKEGDTLVLEEFDPKSKKYTGRSVKKRVKNLNKVNLTDFHSVDKIKKFGHWIIEMEGSVEMLRKKHQRRPIRQ
;
A
#
# COMPACT_ATOMS: atom_id res chain seq x y z
N MET A 1 17.97 2.27 7.37
CA MET A 1 17.63 1.11 8.19
C MET A 1 16.83 0.12 7.38
N GLU A 2 17.06 -1.14 7.60
CA GLU A 2 16.26 -2.17 6.92
C GLU A 2 15.18 -2.69 7.84
N ILE A 3 13.97 -2.77 7.32
CA ILE A 3 12.84 -3.33 8.04
C ILE A 3 12.35 -4.54 7.25
N ARG A 4 12.25 -5.69 7.92
CA ARG A 4 11.85 -6.93 7.27
C ARG A 4 10.42 -7.27 7.58
N LYS A 5 9.65 -7.61 6.56
CA LYS A 5 8.26 -7.97 6.71
C LYS A 5 7.90 -9.14 5.81
N LYS A 6 6.95 -9.93 6.26
CA LYS A 6 6.42 -11.05 5.48
C LYS A 6 5.58 -10.54 4.34
N CYS A 7 5.59 -11.26 3.23
CA CYS A 7 4.78 -10.95 2.08
C CYS A 7 4.29 -12.26 1.47
N TRP A 8 2.99 -12.40 1.30
CA TRP A 8 2.43 -13.61 0.72
C TRP A 8 2.80 -13.74 -0.76
N PRO A 9 2.86 -14.97 -1.28
CA PRO A 9 3.40 -15.19 -2.63
C PRO A 9 2.74 -14.40 -3.75
N ASP A 10 1.42 -14.27 -3.74
CA ASP A 10 0.73 -13.55 -4.80
C ASP A 10 1.08 -12.06 -4.78
N MET A 11 1.14 -11.46 -3.60
CA MET A 11 1.55 -10.07 -3.46
C MET A 11 3.03 -9.90 -3.74
N PHE A 12 3.84 -10.86 -3.29
CA PHE A 12 5.27 -10.83 -3.54
C PHE A 12 5.57 -10.76 -5.04
N GLU A 13 4.85 -11.55 -5.84
CA GLU A 13 5.05 -11.56 -7.27
C GLU A 13 4.73 -10.22 -7.90
N LEU A 14 3.67 -9.56 -7.45
CA LEU A 14 3.30 -8.25 -7.95
C LEU A 14 4.34 -7.19 -7.61
N VAL A 15 4.89 -7.26 -6.40
CA VAL A 15 5.92 -6.32 -5.97
C VAL A 15 7.22 -6.58 -6.71
N ARG A 16 7.60 -7.84 -6.82
CA ARG A 16 8.84 -8.24 -7.48
C ARG A 16 8.89 -7.78 -8.93
N THR A 17 7.77 -7.87 -9.62
CA THR A 17 7.71 -7.50 -11.02
C THR A 17 7.45 -6.02 -11.25
N GLY A 18 7.28 -5.24 -10.19
CA GLY A 18 7.02 -3.81 -10.30
C GLY A 18 5.59 -3.46 -10.60
N ARG A 19 4.69 -4.43 -10.64
CA ARG A 19 3.28 -4.18 -10.91
C ARG A 19 2.56 -3.59 -9.73
N LYS A 20 3.12 -3.74 -8.54
CA LYS A 20 2.56 -3.15 -7.33
C LYS A 20 3.69 -2.48 -6.55
N ASN A 21 3.54 -1.19 -6.32
CA ASN A 21 4.56 -0.40 -5.62
C ASN A 21 4.04 0.24 -4.34
N THR A 22 2.99 -0.34 -3.77
CA THR A 22 2.44 0.10 -2.49
C THR A 22 2.34 -1.09 -1.55
N ASP A 23 2.40 -0.80 -0.25
CA ASP A 23 2.29 -1.83 0.76
C ASP A 23 1.43 -1.28 1.89
N LEU A 24 0.38 -2.00 2.23
CA LEU A 24 -0.53 -1.61 3.28
C LEU A 24 -0.31 -2.49 4.50
N ARG A 25 0.07 -1.88 5.62
CA ARG A 25 0.34 -2.61 6.85
C ARG A 25 -0.15 -1.87 8.06
N LEU A 26 -0.36 -2.63 9.11
CA LEU A 26 -0.62 -2.04 10.40
C LEU A 26 0.59 -1.20 10.80
N ALA A 27 0.34 0.00 11.29
CA ALA A 27 1.41 0.92 11.66
C ALA A 27 1.87 0.67 13.09
N ASP A 28 2.26 -0.57 13.37
CA ASP A 28 2.71 -0.99 14.69
C ASP A 28 4.23 -1.11 14.78
N PHE A 29 4.92 -0.49 13.83
CA PHE A 29 6.39 -0.47 13.80
C PHE A 29 6.84 0.89 13.26
N SER A 30 8.13 1.18 13.40
CA SER A 30 8.70 2.44 12.94
C SER A 30 9.32 2.28 11.57
N ILE A 31 9.03 3.24 10.70
CA ILE A 31 9.59 3.28 9.35
C ILE A 31 9.57 4.73 8.88
N LYS A 32 10.53 5.12 8.07
CA LYS A 32 10.58 6.48 7.54
C LYS A 32 11.06 6.47 6.09
N GLU A 33 10.86 7.58 5.42
CA GLU A 33 11.34 7.73 4.04
C GLU A 33 12.83 7.52 4.00
N GLY A 34 13.27 6.81 2.96
CA GLY A 34 14.68 6.49 2.81
C GLY A 34 15.08 5.15 3.41
N ASP A 35 14.26 4.58 4.27
CA ASP A 35 14.51 3.25 4.79
C ASP A 35 14.34 2.21 3.68
N THR A 36 14.84 1.02 3.92
CA THR A 36 14.67 -0.10 3.00
C THR A 36 13.68 -1.07 3.60
N LEU A 37 12.63 -1.35 2.85
CA LEU A 37 11.67 -2.39 3.23
C LEU A 37 12.07 -3.68 2.53
N VAL A 38 12.36 -4.70 3.31
CA VAL A 38 12.71 -6.02 2.79
C VAL A 38 11.48 -6.89 2.94
N LEU A 39 10.89 -7.25 1.80
CA LEU A 39 9.72 -8.12 1.79
C LEU A 39 10.19 -9.54 1.58
N GLU A 40 9.90 -10.40 2.55
CA GLU A 40 10.31 -11.79 2.54
C GLU A 40 9.11 -12.65 2.21
N GLU A 41 9.20 -13.39 1.13
CA GLU A 41 8.09 -14.22 0.71
C GLU A 41 7.83 -15.31 1.74
N PHE A 42 6.58 -15.39 2.17
CA PHE A 42 6.16 -16.33 3.20
C PHE A 42 4.92 -17.06 2.73
N ASP A 43 4.99 -18.38 2.72
CA ASP A 43 3.86 -19.20 2.31
C ASP A 43 2.95 -19.47 3.52
N PRO A 44 1.73 -18.93 3.54
CA PRO A 44 0.85 -19.12 4.69
C PRO A 44 0.34 -20.56 4.83
N LYS A 45 0.40 -21.35 3.76
CA LYS A 45 -0.06 -22.74 3.83
C LYS A 45 0.97 -23.62 4.51
N SER A 46 2.21 -23.54 4.11
CA SER A 46 3.28 -24.30 4.74
C SER A 46 3.82 -23.62 5.98
N LYS A 47 3.49 -22.32 6.15
CA LYS A 47 3.97 -21.48 7.25
C LYS A 47 5.49 -21.42 7.26
N LYS A 48 6.07 -21.29 6.07
CA LYS A 48 7.52 -21.20 5.91
C LYS A 48 7.89 -20.10 4.94
N TYR A 49 9.06 -19.53 5.17
CA TYR A 49 9.65 -18.61 4.21
C TYR A 49 10.14 -19.41 3.01
N THR A 50 9.97 -18.86 1.83
CA THR A 50 10.41 -19.55 0.60
C THR A 50 11.88 -19.33 0.30
N GLY A 51 12.51 -18.37 0.95
CA GLY A 51 13.88 -17.99 0.66
C GLY A 51 13.99 -16.83 -0.30
N ARG A 52 12.89 -16.38 -0.90
CA ARG A 52 12.93 -15.23 -1.80
C ARG A 52 12.61 -13.95 -1.03
N SER A 53 13.29 -12.88 -1.40
CA SER A 53 13.01 -11.57 -0.81
C SER A 53 13.27 -10.50 -1.85
N VAL A 54 12.69 -9.33 -1.62
CA VAL A 54 12.90 -8.18 -2.47
C VAL A 54 13.09 -6.96 -1.59
N LYS A 55 14.00 -6.08 -1.97
CA LYS A 55 14.27 -4.84 -1.24
C LYS A 55 13.69 -3.69 -2.01
N LYS A 56 12.94 -2.86 -1.31
CA LYS A 56 12.37 -1.66 -1.89
C LYS A 56 12.69 -0.48 -1.00
N ARG A 57 13.09 0.62 -1.62
CA ARG A 57 13.35 1.82 -0.85
C ARG A 57 12.04 2.53 -0.57
N VAL A 58 11.86 2.98 0.65
CA VAL A 58 10.66 3.72 1.04
C VAL A 58 10.73 5.12 0.48
N LYS A 59 9.77 5.45 -0.38
CA LYS A 59 9.71 6.73 -1.05
C LYS A 59 8.78 7.68 -0.34
N ASN A 60 7.58 7.24 -0.03
CA ASN A 60 6.57 8.04 0.65
C ASN A 60 5.89 7.21 1.72
N LEU A 61 5.45 7.87 2.76
CA LEU A 61 4.71 7.25 3.84
C LEU A 61 3.51 8.11 4.19
N ASN A 62 2.38 7.45 4.37
CA ASN A 62 1.19 8.11 4.89
C ASN A 62 0.58 7.20 5.94
N LYS A 63 0.27 7.77 7.09
CA LYS A 63 -0.39 7.03 8.14
C LYS A 63 -1.85 7.45 8.16
N VAL A 64 -2.72 6.47 8.00
CA VAL A 64 -4.14 6.72 7.92
C VAL A 64 -4.86 5.81 8.89
N ASN A 65 -5.78 6.39 9.65
CA ASN A 65 -6.66 5.61 10.49
C ASN A 65 -8.02 5.59 9.81
N LEU A 66 -8.37 4.43 9.28
CA LEU A 66 -9.58 4.31 8.46
C LEU A 66 -10.85 4.58 9.27
N THR A 67 -10.82 4.35 10.57
CA THR A 67 -11.99 4.61 11.40
C THR A 67 -12.27 6.08 11.59
N ASP A 68 -11.33 6.96 11.23
CA ASP A 68 -11.57 8.40 11.26
C ASP A 68 -12.52 8.82 10.16
N PHE A 69 -12.67 8.00 9.13
CA PHE A 69 -13.49 8.35 7.97
C PHE A 69 -14.79 7.57 7.90
N HIS A 70 -14.79 6.33 8.40
CA HIS A 70 -15.93 5.45 8.25
C HIS A 70 -16.14 4.63 9.51
N SER A 71 -17.37 4.18 9.71
CA SER A 71 -17.67 3.29 10.83
C SER A 71 -17.01 1.93 10.62
N VAL A 72 -16.78 1.23 11.73
CA VAL A 72 -16.21 -0.10 11.68
C VAL A 72 -17.08 -1.05 10.84
N ASP A 73 -18.39 -0.90 10.94
CA ASP A 73 -19.30 -1.76 10.18
C ASP A 73 -19.14 -1.58 8.67
N LYS A 74 -18.99 -0.34 8.23
CA LYS A 74 -18.78 -0.07 6.80
C LYS A 74 -17.43 -0.58 6.35
N ILE A 75 -16.41 -0.44 7.18
CA ILE A 75 -15.08 -0.94 6.87
C ILE A 75 -15.12 -2.46 6.67
N LYS A 76 -15.81 -3.16 7.56
CA LYS A 76 -15.92 -4.60 7.45
C LYS A 76 -16.72 -5.03 6.24
N LYS A 77 -17.77 -4.28 5.92
CA LYS A 77 -18.66 -4.64 4.83
C LYS A 77 -18.04 -4.42 3.47
N PHE A 78 -17.37 -3.30 3.28
CA PHE A 78 -16.90 -2.88 1.96
C PHE A 78 -15.40 -3.04 1.77
N GLY A 79 -14.61 -2.98 2.83
CA GLY A 79 -13.16 -2.90 2.70
C GLY A 79 -12.75 -1.58 2.08
N HIS A 80 -11.56 -1.57 1.51
CA HIS A 80 -11.02 -0.36 0.89
C HIS A 80 -10.32 -0.68 -0.40
N TRP A 81 -10.32 0.28 -1.30
CA TRP A 81 -9.49 0.23 -2.48
C TRP A 81 -8.19 0.96 -2.19
N ILE A 82 -7.10 0.43 -2.67
CA ILE A 82 -5.84 1.17 -2.77
C ILE A 82 -5.69 1.47 -4.24
N ILE A 83 -5.74 2.73 -4.60
CA ILE A 83 -5.77 3.14 -5.99
C ILE A 83 -4.44 3.78 -6.34
N GLU A 84 -3.71 3.13 -7.23
CA GLU A 84 -2.47 3.70 -7.75
C GLU A 84 -2.81 4.48 -9.00
N MET A 85 -2.26 5.67 -9.11
CA MET A 85 -2.58 6.56 -10.21
C MET A 85 -1.32 6.85 -11.01
N GLU A 86 -1.52 7.20 -12.27
CA GLU A 86 -0.40 7.57 -13.11
C GLU A 86 0.24 8.87 -12.62
N GLY A 87 1.54 9.01 -12.86
CA GLY A 87 2.28 10.13 -12.37
C GLY A 87 2.00 11.44 -13.06
N SER A 88 1.43 11.41 -14.25
CA SER A 88 1.12 12.64 -14.98
C SER A 88 -0.06 13.33 -14.40
N VAL A 89 0.01 14.63 -14.30
CA VAL A 89 -1.06 15.42 -13.76
C VAL A 89 -1.54 16.39 -14.79
N GLU A 90 -2.84 16.41 -15.02
CA GLU A 90 -3.44 17.41 -15.84
C GLU A 90 -4.37 18.24 -14.98
N MET A 91 -4.00 19.49 -14.76
CA MET A 91 -4.84 20.38 -13.97
C MET A 91 -5.91 20.95 -14.86
N LEU A 92 -7.15 20.69 -14.48
CA LEU A 92 -8.25 21.26 -15.23
C LEU A 92 -8.51 22.67 -14.77
N ARG A 93 -8.48 23.61 -15.72
CA ARG A 93 -8.81 24.95 -15.39
C ARG A 93 -10.26 25.13 -15.54
N LYS A 94 -10.87 25.62 -14.52
CA LYS A 94 -12.27 25.79 -14.56
C LYS A 94 -12.63 27.15 -14.96
N LYS A 95 -13.33 27.28 -16.02
CA LYS A 95 -13.94 28.50 -16.35
C LYS A 95 -15.36 28.50 -15.92
N HIS A 96 -15.96 27.35 -15.88
CA HIS A 96 -17.34 27.24 -15.51
C HIS A 96 -17.42 26.44 -14.27
N GLN A 97 -18.48 26.63 -13.52
CA GLN A 97 -18.70 25.88 -12.34
C GLN A 97 -18.99 24.44 -12.68
N ARG A 98 -18.39 23.55 -11.94
CA ARG A 98 -18.66 22.17 -12.11
C ARG A 98 -19.30 21.63 -10.90
N ARG A 99 -20.01 20.56 -11.10
CA ARG A 99 -20.61 19.89 -9.96
C ARG A 99 -19.54 19.26 -9.13
N PRO A 100 -19.70 19.23 -7.82
CA PRO A 100 -18.76 18.54 -6.97
C PRO A 100 -18.74 17.05 -7.30
N ILE A 101 -17.61 16.43 -7.05
CA ILE A 101 -17.48 15.00 -7.23
C ILE A 101 -18.21 14.31 -6.12
N ARG A 102 -19.02 13.31 -6.47
CA ARG A 102 -19.73 12.60 -5.46
C ARG A 102 -18.94 11.44 -4.96
N GLN A 103 -19.07 11.20 -3.70
CA GLN A 103 -18.35 10.13 -3.05
C GLN A 103 -19.21 8.90 -2.90
#